data_ded03df6b25caef2f7d0c1c4b5cd2e98
#
_entry.id   ded03df6b25caef2f7d0c1c4b5cd2e98
#
_cell.length_a   1.000
_cell.length_b   1.000
_cell.length_c   1.000
_cell.angle_alpha   90.00
_cell.angle_beta   90.00
_cell.angle_gamma   90.00
#
_symmetry.space_group_name_H-M   'P 1'
#
loop_
_entity.id
_entity.type
_entity.pdbx_description
1 polymer ?
#
loop_
_entity_poly.entity_id
_entity_poly.type
_entity_poly.pdbx_seq_one_letter_code
_entity_poly.pdbx_strand_id
1 'polypeptide(L)'
;EHIPLWKKMEEAKRRAIFTLKALALPLDNFNQNEQSGLSFDFVTDKNVKDHFLSKLDSKEAVFTGHDSGHITINLAEADEVARSHAKLTMGENYRTLLGHFRHELGHYYFEKLILNSQENHELCKNYFGDDDLDYQEAMSKYYQQGVPQNWSENFISEYATMHPYEDWAETWAHYMHIIDTLETAKNFNITGSLATQEADIGMQRIQNLFSFETPINNILDKWMNFSIILNSLNRSMGMNDAYPFVLTQSVRTKLSFVHHAI
;
A
#
# COMPACT_ATOMS: atom_id res chain seq x y z
N GLU A 1 0.21 28.17 -7.91
CA GLU A 1 -0.24 27.65 -6.59
C GLU A 1 0.00 26.13 -6.44
N HIS A 2 -0.06 25.33 -7.51
CA HIS A 2 0.02 23.87 -7.44
C HIS A 2 1.44 23.27 -7.46
N ILE A 3 2.47 24.05 -7.79
CA ILE A 3 3.86 23.57 -7.89
C ILE A 3 4.37 22.86 -6.62
N PRO A 4 4.13 23.37 -5.40
CA PRO A 4 4.56 22.68 -4.19
C PRO A 4 3.88 21.32 -3.99
N LEU A 5 2.60 21.20 -4.30
CA LEU A 5 1.85 19.95 -4.22
C LEU A 5 2.34 18.96 -5.28
N TRP A 6 2.56 19.44 -6.51
CA TRP A 6 3.11 18.62 -7.59
C TRP A 6 4.50 18.06 -7.24
N LYS A 7 5.36 18.85 -6.59
CA LYS A 7 6.67 18.35 -6.11
C LYS A 7 6.53 17.21 -5.10
N LYS A 8 5.60 17.32 -4.14
CA LYS A 8 5.33 16.24 -3.18
C LYS A 8 4.82 14.98 -3.87
N MET A 9 3.96 15.12 -4.91
CA MET A 9 3.54 14.00 -5.75
C MET A 9 4.72 13.32 -6.42
N GLU A 10 5.58 14.10 -7.07
CA GLU A 10 6.78 13.59 -7.75
C GLU A 10 7.74 12.87 -6.79
N GLU A 11 7.92 13.38 -5.59
CA GLU A 11 8.74 12.73 -4.55
C GLU A 11 8.17 11.38 -4.15
N ALA A 12 6.87 11.31 -3.85
CA ALA A 12 6.20 10.07 -3.48
C ALA A 12 6.21 9.04 -4.63
N LYS A 13 5.90 9.48 -5.85
CA LYS A 13 5.98 8.64 -7.06
C LYS A 13 7.38 8.05 -7.24
N ARG A 14 8.42 8.89 -7.17
CA ARG A 14 9.82 8.45 -7.32
C ARG A 14 10.22 7.43 -6.28
N ARG A 15 9.76 7.60 -5.03
CA ARG A 15 10.01 6.62 -3.97
C ARG A 15 9.32 5.30 -4.25
N ALA A 16 8.06 5.31 -4.69
CA ALA A 16 7.34 4.10 -5.09
C ALA A 16 8.04 3.38 -6.25
N ILE A 17 8.39 4.11 -7.32
CA ILE A 17 9.10 3.56 -8.49
C ILE A 17 10.50 3.02 -8.11
N PHE A 18 11.19 3.66 -7.17
CA PHE A 18 12.48 3.14 -6.67
C PHE A 18 12.33 1.75 -6.07
N THR A 19 11.32 1.53 -5.23
CA THR A 19 11.04 0.22 -4.62
C THR A 19 10.76 -0.84 -5.69
N LEU A 20 9.94 -0.52 -6.70
CA LEU A 20 9.63 -1.44 -7.81
C LEU A 20 10.88 -1.85 -8.59
N LYS A 21 11.76 -0.88 -8.89
CA LYS A 21 13.05 -1.16 -9.56
C LYS A 21 13.98 -2.00 -8.71
N ALA A 22 14.03 -1.75 -7.40
CA ALA A 22 14.85 -2.53 -6.48
C ALA A 22 14.39 -3.99 -6.41
N LEU A 23 13.09 -4.25 -6.59
CA LEU A 23 12.49 -5.57 -6.69
C LEU A 23 12.55 -6.19 -8.09
N ALA A 24 13.18 -5.51 -9.07
CA ALA A 24 13.25 -5.93 -10.47
C ALA A 24 11.88 -6.23 -11.11
N LEU A 25 10.82 -5.57 -10.64
CA LEU A 25 9.48 -5.73 -11.17
C LEU A 25 9.37 -5.18 -12.60
N PRO A 26 8.54 -5.79 -13.48
CA PRO A 26 8.33 -5.30 -14.82
C PRO A 26 7.78 -3.87 -14.78
N LEU A 27 8.43 -2.95 -15.51
CA LEU A 27 8.18 -1.52 -15.42
C LEU A 27 8.27 -0.87 -16.80
N ASP A 28 7.32 -1.25 -17.66
CA ASP A 28 7.17 -0.61 -18.97
C ASP A 28 6.48 0.74 -18.80
N ASN A 29 6.99 1.77 -19.47
CA ASN A 29 6.30 3.04 -19.51
C ASN A 29 5.31 3.08 -20.71
N PHE A 30 4.37 4.00 -20.66
CA PHE A 30 3.35 4.16 -21.70
C PHE A 30 3.93 4.31 -23.11
N ASN A 31 5.07 5.02 -23.26
CA ASN A 31 5.70 5.18 -24.57
C ASN A 31 6.32 3.88 -25.12
N GLN A 32 6.61 2.92 -24.26
CA GLN A 32 7.12 1.60 -24.63
C GLN A 32 5.99 0.59 -24.87
N ASN A 33 4.89 0.77 -24.17
CA ASN A 33 3.72 -0.09 -24.26
C ASN A 33 2.44 0.75 -24.04
N GLU A 34 1.80 1.17 -25.14
CA GLU A 34 0.60 2.00 -25.10
C GLU A 34 -0.63 1.29 -24.51
N GLN A 35 -0.63 -0.04 -24.48
CA GLN A 35 -1.79 -0.81 -23.99
C GLN A 35 -1.78 -1.05 -22.48
N SER A 36 -0.59 -1.13 -21.88
CA SER A 36 -0.47 -1.51 -20.48
C SER A 36 0.78 -0.96 -19.80
N GLY A 37 1.42 0.05 -20.39
CA GLY A 37 2.56 0.75 -19.83
C GLY A 37 2.14 1.73 -18.77
N LEU A 38 2.98 1.90 -17.75
CA LEU A 38 2.71 2.75 -16.59
C LEU A 38 2.81 4.23 -16.95
N SER A 39 1.78 4.99 -16.61
CA SER A 39 1.73 6.45 -16.72
C SER A 39 1.03 7.07 -15.50
N PHE A 40 1.31 8.36 -15.26
CA PHE A 40 0.77 9.08 -14.10
C PHE A 40 0.25 10.45 -14.50
N ASP A 41 -1.00 10.74 -14.15
CA ASP A 41 -1.59 12.05 -14.23
C ASP A 41 -1.88 12.62 -12.84
N PHE A 42 -1.46 13.86 -12.63
CA PHE A 42 -1.78 14.61 -11.43
C PHE A 42 -2.78 15.70 -11.80
N VAL A 43 -4.01 15.50 -11.35
CA VAL A 43 -5.15 16.33 -11.72
C VAL A 43 -5.60 17.19 -10.54
N THR A 44 -6.26 18.30 -10.85
CA THR A 44 -6.82 19.19 -9.83
C THR A 44 -8.25 19.53 -10.19
N ASP A 45 -9.14 19.51 -9.22
CA ASP A 45 -10.46 20.12 -9.37
C ASP A 45 -10.32 21.64 -9.36
N LYS A 46 -11.25 22.31 -10.01
CA LYS A 46 -11.27 23.78 -10.06
C LYS A 46 -11.28 24.44 -8.68
N ASN A 47 -11.66 23.68 -7.63
CA ASN A 47 -11.70 24.12 -6.23
C ASN A 47 -11.11 23.08 -5.30
N VAL A 48 -9.77 23.02 -5.17
CA VAL A 48 -9.05 22.10 -4.27
C VAL A 48 -9.54 22.15 -2.81
N LYS A 49 -10.09 23.28 -2.36
CA LYS A 49 -10.58 23.47 -0.99
C LYS A 49 -11.95 22.83 -0.72
N ASP A 50 -12.78 22.66 -1.72
CA ASP A 50 -14.15 22.16 -1.56
C ASP A 50 -14.27 20.66 -1.89
N HIS A 51 -13.22 20.05 -2.40
CA HIS A 51 -13.26 18.72 -2.99
C HIS A 51 -13.62 17.59 -2.02
N PHE A 52 -13.15 17.66 -0.78
CA PHE A 52 -13.44 16.61 0.22
C PHE A 52 -14.85 16.68 0.81
N LEU A 53 -15.49 17.84 0.77
CA LEU A 53 -16.85 18.03 1.29
C LEU A 53 -17.93 17.68 0.27
N SER A 54 -17.62 17.68 -1.04
CA SER A 54 -18.58 17.47 -2.12
C SER A 54 -18.57 16.06 -2.74
N LYS A 55 -17.73 15.14 -2.27
CA LYS A 55 -17.58 13.80 -2.85
C LYS A 55 -18.84 12.94 -2.85
N LEU A 56 -19.85 13.30 -2.08
CA LEU A 56 -21.11 12.55 -2.02
C LEU A 56 -22.16 12.97 -3.07
N ASP A 57 -22.00 14.12 -3.73
CA ASP A 57 -23.08 14.69 -4.57
C ASP A 57 -22.69 15.24 -5.95
N SER A 58 -21.43 15.25 -6.39
CA SER A 58 -21.07 15.88 -7.66
C SER A 58 -20.58 14.91 -8.74
N LYS A 59 -21.24 14.98 -9.91
CA LYS A 59 -20.84 14.28 -11.16
C LYS A 59 -19.52 14.79 -11.77
N GLU A 60 -18.82 15.73 -11.14
CA GLU A 60 -17.59 16.38 -11.64
C GLU A 60 -16.35 16.09 -10.79
N ALA A 61 -16.43 15.21 -9.80
CA ALA A 61 -15.26 14.83 -8.99
C ALA A 61 -14.25 14.06 -9.84
N VAL A 62 -13.00 14.54 -9.88
CA VAL A 62 -11.92 13.79 -10.51
C VAL A 62 -11.55 12.62 -9.60
N PHE A 63 -11.80 11.41 -10.08
CA PHE A 63 -11.48 10.18 -9.33
C PHE A 63 -9.98 9.94 -9.35
N THR A 64 -9.42 9.62 -8.19
CA THR A 64 -8.13 8.95 -8.10
C THR A 64 -8.37 7.46 -8.37
N GLY A 65 -7.51 6.84 -9.19
CA GLY A 65 -7.63 5.43 -9.51
C GLY A 65 -6.69 4.98 -10.61
N HIS A 66 -6.74 3.70 -10.89
CA HIS A 66 -5.96 3.00 -11.91
C HIS A 66 -6.87 2.52 -13.04
N ASP A 67 -6.41 2.67 -14.28
CA ASP A 67 -7.02 2.09 -15.48
C ASP A 67 -5.92 1.66 -16.47
N SER A 68 -5.77 0.35 -16.65
CA SER A 68 -4.87 -0.25 -17.66
C SER A 68 -3.44 0.32 -17.67
N GLY A 69 -2.88 0.58 -16.49
CA GLY A 69 -1.54 1.17 -16.31
C GLY A 69 -1.53 2.69 -16.20
N HIS A 70 -2.65 3.35 -16.40
CA HIS A 70 -2.78 4.79 -16.21
C HIS A 70 -3.28 5.10 -14.79
N ILE A 71 -2.43 5.76 -14.00
CA ILE A 71 -2.74 6.13 -12.61
C ILE A 71 -3.03 7.63 -12.54
N THR A 72 -4.24 7.97 -12.13
CA THR A 72 -4.67 9.34 -11.91
C THR A 72 -4.74 9.63 -10.41
N ILE A 73 -4.06 10.67 -9.92
CA ILE A 73 -4.11 11.07 -8.51
C ILE A 73 -4.46 12.56 -8.42
N ASN A 74 -5.40 12.88 -7.53
CA ASN A 74 -5.76 14.26 -7.27
C ASN A 74 -4.66 14.98 -6.48
N LEU A 75 -4.24 16.17 -6.92
CA LEU A 75 -3.25 17.01 -6.25
C LEU A 75 -3.62 17.37 -4.81
N ALA A 76 -4.90 17.36 -4.46
CA ALA A 76 -5.36 17.56 -3.09
C ALA A 76 -4.82 16.52 -2.11
N GLU A 77 -4.46 15.31 -2.59
CA GLU A 77 -3.85 14.28 -1.76
C GLU A 77 -2.43 14.67 -1.25
N ALA A 78 -1.76 15.60 -1.91
CA ALA A 78 -0.47 16.14 -1.46
C ALA A 78 -0.63 17.25 -0.38
N ASP A 79 -1.84 17.76 -0.15
CA ASP A 79 -2.14 18.72 0.91
C ASP A 79 -2.37 18.00 2.24
N GLU A 80 -1.60 18.39 3.28
CA GLU A 80 -1.67 17.72 4.59
C GLU A 80 -2.98 17.99 5.33
N VAL A 81 -3.57 19.17 5.13
CA VAL A 81 -4.85 19.53 5.77
C VAL A 81 -5.98 18.75 5.13
N ALA A 82 -6.01 18.72 3.79
CA ALA A 82 -6.99 17.96 3.03
C ALA A 82 -6.90 16.45 3.37
N ARG A 83 -5.69 15.91 3.40
CA ARG A 83 -5.46 14.49 3.76
C ARG A 83 -5.84 14.18 5.21
N SER A 84 -5.53 15.09 6.16
CA SER A 84 -5.94 14.92 7.56
C SER A 84 -7.46 14.96 7.72
N HIS A 85 -8.14 15.82 6.98
CA HIS A 85 -9.59 15.85 6.94
C HIS A 85 -10.17 14.55 6.36
N ALA A 86 -9.62 14.04 5.26
CA ALA A 86 -10.01 12.77 4.68
C ALA A 86 -9.86 11.59 5.65
N LYS A 87 -8.73 11.54 6.40
CA LYS A 87 -8.53 10.54 7.47
C LYS A 87 -9.66 10.55 8.49
N LEU A 88 -10.04 11.72 8.98
CA LEU A 88 -11.10 11.85 9.97
C LEU A 88 -12.48 11.47 9.40
N THR A 89 -12.76 11.85 8.17
CA THR A 89 -14.07 11.62 7.53
C THR A 89 -14.26 10.15 7.15
N MET A 90 -13.18 9.48 6.73
CA MET A 90 -13.20 8.07 6.29
C MET A 90 -12.87 7.08 7.40
N GLY A 91 -12.50 7.56 8.60
CA GLY A 91 -12.07 6.69 9.70
C GLY A 91 -10.71 6.01 9.48
N GLU A 92 -9.96 6.41 8.45
CA GLU A 92 -8.67 5.82 8.12
C GLU A 92 -7.55 6.38 9.01
N ASN A 93 -7.06 5.60 9.94
CA ASN A 93 -5.98 6.01 10.85
C ASN A 93 -4.62 6.22 10.15
N TYR A 94 -4.42 5.62 8.99
CA TYR A 94 -3.16 5.67 8.23
C TYR A 94 -3.43 5.95 6.75
N ARG A 95 -3.16 7.17 6.32
CA ARG A 95 -3.26 7.58 4.92
C ARG A 95 -2.07 8.46 4.58
N THR A 96 -1.14 7.95 3.80
CA THR A 96 0.02 8.70 3.31
C THR A 96 -0.02 8.80 1.80
N LEU A 97 0.56 9.85 1.26
CA LEU A 97 0.66 10.01 -0.19
C LEU A 97 1.42 8.85 -0.84
N LEU A 98 2.54 8.42 -0.23
CA LEU A 98 3.30 7.27 -0.70
C LEU A 98 2.49 5.96 -0.61
N GLY A 99 1.67 5.80 0.46
CA GLY A 99 0.77 4.67 0.61
C GLY A 99 -0.25 4.59 -0.53
N HIS A 100 -0.82 5.74 -0.91
CA HIS A 100 -1.77 5.82 -2.01
C HIS A 100 -1.11 5.43 -3.36
N PHE A 101 0.08 5.96 -3.67
CA PHE A 101 0.82 5.50 -4.86
C PHE A 101 1.07 3.99 -4.86
N ARG A 102 1.40 3.41 -3.72
CA ARG A 102 1.62 1.97 -3.59
C ARG A 102 0.35 1.17 -3.79
N HIS A 103 -0.77 1.68 -3.31
CA HIS A 103 -2.09 1.08 -3.50
C HIS A 103 -2.48 1.05 -4.98
N GLU A 104 -2.42 2.18 -5.69
CA GLU A 104 -2.73 2.24 -7.13
C GLU A 104 -1.77 1.37 -7.97
N LEU A 105 -0.50 1.31 -7.58
CA LEU A 105 0.45 0.38 -8.17
C LEU A 105 0.10 -1.09 -7.85
N GLY A 106 -0.55 -1.36 -6.73
CA GLY A 106 -1.10 -2.68 -6.40
C GLY A 106 -2.11 -3.13 -7.45
N HIS A 107 -3.02 -2.27 -7.86
CA HIS A 107 -3.97 -2.54 -8.94
C HIS A 107 -3.27 -2.81 -10.28
N TYR A 108 -2.26 -2.01 -10.63
CA TYR A 108 -1.45 -2.25 -11.82
C TYR A 108 -0.78 -3.64 -11.80
N TYR A 109 -0.19 -4.04 -10.67
CA TYR A 109 0.46 -5.34 -10.57
C TYR A 109 -0.51 -6.50 -10.40
N PHE A 110 -1.75 -6.28 -9.97
CA PHE A 110 -2.81 -7.27 -10.08
C PHE A 110 -3.02 -7.70 -11.53
N GLU A 111 -3.15 -6.73 -12.44
CA GLU A 111 -3.29 -7.03 -13.86
C GLU A 111 -2.05 -7.74 -14.42
N LYS A 112 -0.85 -7.28 -14.05
CA LYS A 112 0.42 -7.79 -14.59
C LYS A 112 0.80 -9.17 -14.08
N LEU A 113 0.64 -9.43 -12.78
CA LEU A 113 1.15 -10.62 -12.12
C LEU A 113 0.06 -11.67 -11.85
N ILE A 114 -1.18 -11.23 -11.67
CA ILE A 114 -2.28 -12.12 -11.30
C ILE A 114 -3.13 -12.47 -12.51
N LEU A 115 -3.73 -11.48 -13.19
CA LEU A 115 -4.63 -11.76 -14.32
C LEU A 115 -3.92 -12.37 -15.54
N ASN A 116 -2.63 -12.12 -15.72
CA ASN A 116 -1.86 -12.71 -16.82
C ASN A 116 -1.43 -14.17 -16.58
N SER A 117 -1.72 -14.74 -15.42
CA SER A 117 -1.43 -16.13 -15.07
C SER A 117 -2.67 -16.78 -14.47
N GLN A 118 -3.27 -17.74 -15.17
CA GLN A 118 -4.44 -18.47 -14.66
C GLN A 118 -4.13 -19.13 -13.30
N GLU A 119 -2.95 -19.69 -13.12
CA GLU A 119 -2.54 -20.32 -11.86
C GLU A 119 -2.49 -19.28 -10.72
N ASN A 120 -1.86 -18.12 -10.95
CA ASN A 120 -1.81 -17.05 -9.95
C ASN A 120 -3.19 -16.49 -9.64
N HIS A 121 -4.07 -16.39 -10.64
CA HIS A 121 -5.42 -15.88 -10.44
C HIS A 121 -6.27 -16.83 -9.58
N GLU A 122 -6.24 -18.15 -9.88
CA GLU A 122 -6.92 -19.15 -9.05
C GLU A 122 -6.38 -19.19 -7.61
N LEU A 123 -5.06 -19.09 -7.43
CA LEU A 123 -4.47 -19.00 -6.11
C LEU A 123 -4.86 -17.69 -5.40
N CYS A 124 -4.89 -16.57 -6.10
CA CYS A 124 -5.32 -15.29 -5.55
C CYS A 124 -6.75 -15.36 -5.00
N LYS A 125 -7.68 -15.94 -5.75
CA LYS A 125 -9.07 -16.17 -5.31
C LYS A 125 -9.15 -16.97 -4.00
N ASN A 126 -8.25 -17.92 -3.80
CA ASN A 126 -8.21 -18.69 -2.54
C ASN A 126 -7.80 -17.88 -1.32
N TYR A 127 -6.97 -16.84 -1.49
CA TYR A 127 -6.47 -16.01 -0.38
C TYR A 127 -7.27 -14.74 -0.17
N PHE A 128 -7.74 -14.10 -1.25
CA PHE A 128 -8.37 -12.79 -1.22
C PHE A 128 -9.88 -12.85 -1.43
N GLY A 129 -10.39 -13.93 -2.02
CA GLY A 129 -11.80 -14.08 -2.39
C GLY A 129 -12.01 -13.90 -3.89
N ASP A 130 -13.27 -13.94 -4.30
CA ASP A 130 -13.67 -13.88 -5.70
C ASP A 130 -13.68 -12.42 -6.21
N ASP A 131 -12.72 -12.08 -7.05
CA ASP A 131 -12.57 -10.76 -7.65
C ASP A 131 -13.55 -10.49 -8.82
N ASP A 132 -14.33 -11.49 -9.25
CA ASP A 132 -15.43 -11.32 -10.21
C ASP A 132 -16.71 -10.73 -9.59
N LEU A 133 -16.72 -10.46 -8.28
CA LEU A 133 -17.83 -9.78 -7.61
C LEU A 133 -18.05 -8.37 -8.19
N ASP A 134 -19.30 -7.92 -8.22
CA ASP A 134 -19.63 -6.57 -8.70
C ASP A 134 -19.02 -5.51 -7.78
N TYR A 135 -18.04 -4.79 -8.31
CA TYR A 135 -17.28 -3.78 -7.59
C TYR A 135 -18.16 -2.61 -7.11
N GLN A 136 -19.14 -2.16 -7.92
CA GLN A 136 -20.02 -1.04 -7.57
C GLN A 136 -21.01 -1.44 -6.47
N GLU A 137 -21.52 -2.67 -6.53
CA GLU A 137 -22.37 -3.23 -5.47
C GLU A 137 -21.58 -3.37 -4.17
N ALA A 138 -20.37 -3.92 -4.22
CA ALA A 138 -19.48 -4.07 -3.07
C ALA A 138 -19.15 -2.71 -2.42
N MET A 139 -18.81 -1.71 -3.23
CA MET A 139 -18.54 -0.34 -2.77
C MET A 139 -19.77 0.27 -2.12
N SER A 140 -20.95 0.16 -2.76
CA SER A 140 -22.20 0.69 -2.22
C SER A 140 -22.54 0.05 -0.88
N LYS A 141 -22.35 -1.26 -0.74
CA LYS A 141 -22.55 -2.02 0.48
C LYS A 141 -21.58 -1.59 1.60
N TYR A 142 -20.30 -1.40 1.28
CA TYR A 142 -19.29 -0.94 2.23
C TYR A 142 -19.67 0.41 2.84
N TYR A 143 -20.05 1.41 2.02
CA TYR A 143 -20.42 2.73 2.52
C TYR A 143 -21.77 2.76 3.26
N GLN A 144 -22.70 1.86 2.95
CA GLN A 144 -24.02 1.81 3.62
C GLN A 144 -23.99 1.01 4.92
N GLN A 145 -23.25 -0.10 4.97
CA GLN A 145 -23.27 -1.04 6.10
C GLN A 145 -22.06 -0.91 7.02
N GLY A 146 -21.00 -0.22 6.57
CA GLY A 146 -19.73 -0.17 7.26
C GLY A 146 -18.95 -1.49 7.21
N VAL A 147 -17.87 -1.53 7.96
CA VAL A 147 -16.96 -2.68 8.01
C VAL A 147 -17.47 -3.78 8.95
N PRO A 148 -17.17 -5.07 8.70
CA PRO A 148 -17.45 -6.15 9.64
C PRO A 148 -16.74 -5.94 10.98
N GLN A 149 -17.38 -6.27 12.11
CA GLN A 149 -16.81 -6.04 13.45
C GLN A 149 -15.46 -6.74 13.68
N ASN A 150 -15.23 -7.88 13.03
CA ASN A 150 -14.02 -8.68 13.17
C ASN A 150 -13.07 -8.56 11.95
N TRP A 151 -13.17 -7.47 11.19
CA TRP A 151 -12.37 -7.27 9.98
C TRP A 151 -10.87 -7.44 10.23
N SER A 152 -10.36 -6.96 11.35
CA SER A 152 -8.93 -7.00 11.69
C SER A 152 -8.35 -8.41 11.88
N GLU A 153 -9.18 -9.43 11.97
CA GLU A 153 -8.72 -10.83 12.01
C GLU A 153 -8.22 -11.30 10.65
N ASN A 154 -8.81 -10.79 9.55
CA ASN A 154 -8.60 -11.30 8.20
C ASN A 154 -8.07 -10.26 7.21
N PHE A 155 -8.13 -8.99 7.51
CA PHE A 155 -7.76 -7.90 6.62
C PHE A 155 -6.74 -6.97 7.26
N ILE A 156 -5.89 -6.38 6.45
CA ILE A 156 -4.84 -5.47 6.92
C ILE A 156 -5.35 -4.06 7.21
N SER A 157 -6.44 -3.65 6.55
CA SER A 157 -7.12 -2.38 6.73
C SER A 157 -8.64 -2.55 6.64
N GLU A 158 -9.40 -1.56 7.11
CA GLU A 158 -10.85 -1.52 6.96
C GLU A 158 -11.24 -1.52 5.48
N TYR A 159 -10.54 -0.72 4.67
CA TYR A 159 -10.81 -0.58 3.24
C TYR A 159 -10.61 -1.89 2.47
N ALA A 160 -9.67 -2.73 2.89
CA ALA A 160 -9.47 -4.07 2.31
C ALA A 160 -10.73 -4.97 2.36
N THR A 161 -11.68 -4.69 3.25
CA THR A 161 -12.95 -5.44 3.33
C THR A 161 -13.93 -5.14 2.21
N MET A 162 -13.71 -4.07 1.46
CA MET A 162 -14.64 -3.58 0.46
C MET A 162 -14.76 -4.54 -0.73
N HIS A 163 -13.64 -5.00 -1.28
CA HIS A 163 -13.58 -5.91 -2.42
C HIS A 163 -12.26 -6.69 -2.43
N PRO A 164 -12.18 -7.93 -2.94
CA PRO A 164 -10.94 -8.69 -3.10
C PRO A 164 -9.84 -7.94 -3.85
N TYR A 165 -10.19 -7.14 -4.83
CA TYR A 165 -9.29 -6.29 -5.60
C TYR A 165 -8.63 -5.20 -4.73
N GLU A 166 -9.38 -4.63 -3.76
CA GLU A 166 -8.86 -3.68 -2.78
C GLU A 166 -8.02 -4.36 -1.71
N ASP A 167 -8.41 -5.56 -1.28
CA ASP A 167 -7.64 -6.35 -0.32
C ASP A 167 -6.24 -6.70 -0.88
N TRP A 168 -6.16 -7.05 -2.16
CA TRP A 168 -4.89 -7.20 -2.83
C TRP A 168 -4.09 -5.89 -2.84
N ALA A 169 -4.68 -4.77 -3.28
CA ALA A 169 -4.00 -3.49 -3.39
C ALA A 169 -3.49 -2.97 -2.03
N GLU A 170 -4.30 -3.10 -0.97
CA GLU A 170 -3.90 -2.80 0.40
C GLU A 170 -2.76 -3.71 0.88
N THR A 171 -2.89 -5.03 0.68
CA THR A 171 -1.84 -5.99 1.05
C THR A 171 -0.54 -5.72 0.29
N TRP A 172 -0.61 -5.42 -1.00
CA TRP A 172 0.52 -4.99 -1.82
C TRP A 172 1.17 -3.72 -1.28
N ALA A 173 0.40 -2.68 -0.98
CA ALA A 173 0.92 -1.43 -0.44
C ALA A 173 1.67 -1.65 0.88
N HIS A 174 1.13 -2.49 1.75
CA HIS A 174 1.79 -2.86 3.01
C HIS A 174 3.05 -3.70 2.80
N TYR A 175 3.05 -4.63 1.86
CA TYR A 175 4.26 -5.36 1.47
C TYR A 175 5.36 -4.41 1.02
N MET A 176 5.05 -3.43 0.16
CA MET A 176 6.00 -2.41 -0.29
C MET A 176 6.49 -1.52 0.87
N HIS A 177 5.63 -1.17 1.84
CA HIS A 177 6.04 -0.45 3.04
C HIS A 177 7.06 -1.24 3.86
N ILE A 178 6.81 -2.52 4.08
CA ILE A 178 7.68 -3.42 4.85
C ILE A 178 9.05 -3.52 4.19
N ILE A 179 9.09 -3.85 2.91
CA ILE A 179 10.33 -4.05 2.17
C ILE A 179 11.16 -2.77 2.11
N ASP A 180 10.55 -1.65 1.72
CA ASP A 180 11.22 -0.36 1.57
C ASP A 180 11.78 0.17 2.90
N THR A 181 11.01 -0.02 3.99
CA THR A 181 11.45 0.42 5.31
C THR A 181 12.59 -0.43 5.86
N LEU A 182 12.51 -1.75 5.69
CA LEU A 182 13.59 -2.67 6.09
C LEU A 182 14.86 -2.44 5.27
N GLU A 183 14.73 -2.15 3.95
CA GLU A 183 15.86 -1.76 3.12
C GLU A 183 16.52 -0.49 3.60
N THR A 184 15.72 0.53 3.92
CA THR A 184 16.21 1.79 4.48
C THR A 184 16.93 1.55 5.80
N ALA A 185 16.33 0.80 6.73
CA ALA A 185 16.96 0.46 8.01
C ALA A 185 18.31 -0.24 7.83
N LYS A 186 18.38 -1.18 6.88
CA LYS A 186 19.63 -1.84 6.51
C LYS A 186 20.70 -0.86 6.06
N ASN A 187 20.36 0.05 5.15
CA ASN A 187 21.33 0.99 4.57
C ASN A 187 21.91 1.95 5.63
N PHE A 188 21.15 2.22 6.69
CA PHE A 188 21.61 3.00 7.85
C PHE A 188 22.19 2.15 8.99
N ASN A 189 22.37 0.83 8.79
CA ASN A 189 22.80 -0.12 9.83
C ASN A 189 21.93 -0.06 11.10
N ILE A 190 20.65 0.25 10.95
CA ILE A 190 19.71 0.25 12.06
C ILE A 190 19.24 -1.19 12.26
N THR A 191 19.68 -1.81 13.33
CA THR A 191 19.27 -3.16 13.71
C THR A 191 18.36 -3.08 14.93
N GLY A 192 17.14 -3.61 14.79
CA GLY A 192 16.21 -3.76 15.91
C GLY A 192 16.34 -5.14 16.51
N SER A 193 17.03 -5.28 17.62
CA SER A 193 16.87 -6.44 18.50
C SER A 193 16.12 -5.97 19.75
N LEU A 194 14.93 -6.54 19.99
CA LEU A 194 14.35 -6.48 21.33
C LEU A 194 15.29 -7.27 22.24
N ALA A 195 15.78 -6.66 23.32
CA ALA A 195 16.66 -7.30 24.27
C ALA A 195 15.91 -8.45 25.00
N THR A 196 15.79 -9.57 24.34
CA THR A 196 15.51 -10.85 24.98
C THR A 196 16.83 -11.54 25.23
N GLN A 197 17.03 -12.07 26.43
CA GLN A 197 18.30 -12.69 26.90
C GLN A 197 18.75 -13.92 26.09
N GLU A 198 18.15 -14.22 24.95
CA GLU A 198 18.42 -15.41 24.12
C GLU A 198 18.67 -15.08 22.64
N ALA A 199 19.09 -13.90 22.28
CA ALA A 199 19.33 -13.56 20.88
C ALA A 199 20.81 -13.50 20.52
N ASP A 200 21.52 -14.60 20.67
CA ASP A 200 22.67 -14.90 19.82
C ASP A 200 22.19 -15.63 18.54
N ILE A 201 21.10 -15.14 17.97
CA ILE A 201 20.77 -15.41 16.57
C ILE A 201 21.68 -14.47 15.79
N GLY A 202 22.83 -15.02 15.43
CA GLY A 202 23.85 -14.32 14.69
C GLY A 202 23.21 -13.41 13.65
N MET A 203 23.60 -12.13 13.69
CA MET A 203 23.29 -11.15 12.67
C MET A 203 23.78 -11.67 11.31
N GLN A 204 23.02 -12.58 10.70
CA GLN A 204 23.14 -12.78 9.28
C GLN A 204 22.76 -11.45 8.68
N ARG A 205 23.80 -10.74 8.26
CA ARG A 205 23.71 -9.44 7.63
C ARG A 205 22.50 -9.45 6.70
N ILE A 206 21.64 -8.43 6.84
CA ILE A 206 20.52 -8.15 5.94
C ILE A 206 21.00 -8.03 4.46
N GLN A 207 22.14 -8.52 4.11
CA GLN A 207 22.75 -8.44 2.77
C GLN A 207 21.89 -9.06 1.67
N ASN A 208 20.86 -9.83 2.02
CA ASN A 208 19.98 -10.53 1.09
C ASN A 208 18.49 -10.24 1.29
N LEU A 209 18.10 -9.06 1.79
CA LEU A 209 16.67 -8.70 1.90
C LEU A 209 15.95 -8.68 0.53
N PHE A 210 16.71 -8.50 -0.55
CA PHE A 210 16.22 -8.54 -1.93
C PHE A 210 16.57 -9.84 -2.67
N SER A 211 17.12 -10.85 -2.01
CA SER A 211 17.11 -12.17 -2.62
C SER A 211 15.70 -12.74 -2.41
N PHE A 212 14.99 -13.02 -3.49
CA PHE A 212 13.73 -13.78 -3.50
C PHE A 212 13.88 -15.16 -2.81
N GLU A 213 15.07 -15.55 -2.44
CA GLU A 213 15.39 -16.73 -1.65
C GLU A 213 15.18 -16.55 -0.14
N THR A 214 14.96 -15.31 0.35
CA THR A 214 14.72 -15.12 1.79
C THR A 214 13.28 -15.52 2.12
N PRO A 215 13.06 -16.52 2.98
CA PRO A 215 11.69 -16.90 3.36
C PRO A 215 10.92 -15.71 3.91
N ILE A 216 9.74 -15.44 3.38
CA ILE A 216 8.91 -14.29 3.75
C ILE A 216 8.66 -14.21 5.26
N ASN A 217 8.52 -15.34 5.95
CA ASN A 217 8.33 -15.36 7.40
C ASN A 217 9.49 -14.70 8.14
N ASN A 218 10.72 -14.86 7.67
CA ASN A 218 11.88 -14.19 8.27
C ASN A 218 11.85 -12.67 8.05
N ILE A 219 11.30 -12.22 6.92
CA ILE A 219 11.09 -10.79 6.63
C ILE A 219 10.03 -10.24 7.58
N LEU A 220 8.89 -10.92 7.69
CA LEU A 220 7.78 -10.48 8.55
C LEU A 220 8.14 -10.49 10.04
N ASP A 221 8.93 -11.46 10.50
CA ASP A 221 9.39 -11.51 11.89
C ASP A 221 10.38 -10.36 12.20
N LYS A 222 11.28 -10.05 11.26
CA LYS A 222 12.14 -8.86 11.36
C LYS A 222 11.33 -7.57 11.38
N TRP A 223 10.32 -7.48 10.52
CA TRP A 223 9.41 -6.34 10.46
C TRP A 223 8.66 -6.13 11.78
N MET A 224 8.09 -7.19 12.35
CA MET A 224 7.37 -7.10 13.62
C MET A 224 8.25 -6.54 14.74
N ASN A 225 9.48 -7.03 14.87
CA ASN A 225 10.43 -6.50 15.85
C ASN A 225 10.80 -5.04 15.57
N PHE A 226 11.06 -4.72 14.30
CA PHE A 226 11.46 -3.37 13.90
C PHE A 226 10.31 -2.35 14.08
N SER A 227 9.08 -2.72 13.71
CA SER A 227 7.91 -1.84 13.85
C SER A 227 7.60 -1.48 15.31
N ILE A 228 7.82 -2.40 16.25
CA ILE A 228 7.69 -2.12 17.69
C ILE A 228 8.67 -1.02 18.11
N ILE A 229 9.92 -1.13 17.67
CA ILE A 229 10.95 -0.12 17.99
C ILE A 229 10.61 1.22 17.35
N LEU A 230 10.23 1.21 16.07
CA LEU A 230 9.85 2.41 15.34
C LEU A 230 8.67 3.14 15.98
N ASN A 231 7.63 2.40 16.35
CA ASN A 231 6.46 2.92 17.06
C ASN A 231 6.85 3.48 18.44
N SER A 232 7.73 2.79 19.16
CA SER A 232 8.22 3.25 20.47
C SER A 232 9.03 4.56 20.37
N LEU A 233 9.85 4.68 19.33
CA LEU A 233 10.59 5.93 19.06
C LEU A 233 9.63 7.09 18.73
N ASN A 234 8.63 6.86 17.88
CA ASN A 234 7.62 7.86 17.57
C ASN A 234 6.87 8.31 18.84
N ARG A 235 6.40 7.37 19.66
CA ARG A 235 5.72 7.68 20.94
C ARG A 235 6.62 8.48 21.86
N SER A 236 7.91 8.18 21.92
CA SER A 236 8.88 8.93 22.74
C SER A 236 9.04 10.39 22.30
N MET A 237 8.72 10.69 21.04
CA MET A 237 8.71 12.05 20.48
C MET A 237 7.31 12.69 20.50
N GLY A 238 6.31 12.06 21.10
CA GLY A 238 4.92 12.55 21.14
C GLY A 238 4.17 12.40 19.82
N MET A 239 4.65 11.52 18.92
CA MET A 239 4.02 11.22 17.63
C MET A 239 3.18 9.94 17.69
N ASN A 240 2.25 9.81 16.78
CA ASN A 240 1.49 8.56 16.59
C ASN A 240 2.41 7.45 16.09
N ASP A 241 1.95 6.20 16.25
CA ASP A 241 2.64 5.03 15.70
C ASP A 241 2.91 5.21 14.22
N ALA A 242 4.14 4.93 13.80
CA ALA A 242 4.51 4.97 12.38
C ALA A 242 3.86 3.82 11.60
N TYR A 243 3.62 2.69 12.26
CA TYR A 243 2.95 1.52 11.68
C TYR A 243 1.98 0.91 12.71
N PRO A 244 0.71 1.35 12.72
CA PRO A 244 -0.29 0.93 13.72
C PRO A 244 -1.05 -0.35 13.35
N PHE A 245 -0.53 -1.17 12.45
CA PHE A 245 -1.21 -2.35 11.92
C PHE A 245 -0.77 -3.64 12.60
N VAL A 246 -1.70 -4.60 12.69
CA VAL A 246 -1.45 -5.93 13.26
C VAL A 246 -1.38 -6.94 12.13
N LEU A 247 -0.27 -7.68 12.04
CA LEU A 247 -0.09 -8.75 11.07
C LEU A 247 -0.61 -10.08 11.66
N THR A 248 -1.91 -10.33 11.51
CA THR A 248 -2.53 -11.61 11.87
C THR A 248 -2.02 -12.74 10.98
N GLN A 249 -2.32 -14.00 11.33
CA GLN A 249 -1.92 -15.13 10.48
C GLN A 249 -2.53 -15.06 9.08
N SER A 250 -3.79 -14.61 8.96
CA SER A 250 -4.46 -14.41 7.67
C SER A 250 -3.74 -13.36 6.84
N VAL A 251 -3.43 -12.19 7.42
CA VAL A 251 -2.69 -11.11 6.76
C VAL A 251 -1.28 -11.58 6.36
N ARG A 252 -0.57 -12.32 7.22
CA ARG A 252 0.76 -12.88 6.89
C ARG A 252 0.69 -13.84 5.70
N THR A 253 -0.38 -14.63 5.60
CA THR A 253 -0.59 -15.55 4.46
C THR A 253 -0.79 -14.77 3.16
N LYS A 254 -1.58 -13.69 3.16
CA LYS A 254 -1.77 -12.79 2.01
C LYS A 254 -0.46 -12.10 1.60
N LEU A 255 0.31 -11.57 2.57
CA LEU A 255 1.64 -11.00 2.32
C LEU A 255 2.61 -12.03 1.73
N SER A 256 2.51 -13.29 2.16
CA SER A 256 3.30 -14.39 1.60
C SER A 256 2.93 -14.66 0.15
N PHE A 257 1.65 -14.62 -0.19
CA PHE A 257 1.22 -14.75 -1.57
C PHE A 257 1.74 -13.61 -2.45
N VAL A 258 1.65 -12.34 -2.00
CA VAL A 258 2.23 -11.20 -2.70
C VAL A 258 3.73 -11.40 -2.95
N HIS A 259 4.47 -11.88 -1.93
CA HIS A 259 5.91 -12.14 -2.05
C HIS A 259 6.25 -13.21 -3.11
N HIS A 260 5.41 -14.24 -3.25
CA HIS A 260 5.63 -15.30 -4.24
C HIS A 260 5.18 -14.89 -5.65
N ALA A 261 4.27 -13.93 -5.78
CA ALA A 261 3.79 -13.42 -7.06
C ALA A 261 4.79 -12.47 -7.73
N ILE A 262 5.71 -11.91 -6.96
CA ILE A 262 6.80 -11.03 -7.41
C ILE A 262 7.98 -11.86 -7.89
#